data_25976cd9a90582649de8f302a6f7f871
#
_entry.id   25976cd9a90582649de8f302a6f7f871
#
_cell.length_a   1.000
_cell.length_b   1.000
_cell.length_c   1.000
_cell.angle_alpha   90.00
_cell.angle_beta   90.00
_cell.angle_gamma   90.00
#
_symmetry.space_group_name_H-M   'P 1'
#
loop_
_entity.id
_entity.type
_entity.pdbx_description
1 polymer ?
#
loop_
_entity_poly.entity_id
_entity_poly.type
_entity_poly.pdbx_seq_one_letter_code
_entity_poly.pdbx_strand_id
1 'polypeptide(L)'
;MMNLQYEINSVLTRTGYKMTNKRKLLIKLISNRNSEFISARILHKEAKLKIPGISLDTVYRTLFLLEKKGFIEKKGMWERECKYQLVSENTRSMIKCLNCGKSESLDKDNCPMDFSNVSFNNQFKLQRFEFYGYCYDCLEK
;
A
#
# COMPACT_ATOMS: atom_id res chain seq x y z
N MET A 1 2.15 -7.06 -18.02
CA MET A 1 1.97 -6.64 -16.62
C MET A 1 3.15 -5.79 -16.18
N MET A 2 2.88 -4.59 -15.71
CA MET A 2 3.93 -3.78 -15.12
C MET A 2 4.34 -4.39 -13.78
N ASN A 3 5.65 -4.57 -13.62
CA ASN A 3 6.21 -5.01 -12.36
C ASN A 3 5.95 -3.94 -11.29
N LEU A 4 5.35 -4.32 -10.17
CA LEU A 4 5.04 -3.41 -9.07
C LEU A 4 6.28 -2.67 -8.57
N GLN A 5 7.41 -3.36 -8.50
CA GLN A 5 8.68 -2.76 -8.12
C GLN A 5 9.06 -1.61 -9.07
N TYR A 6 8.89 -1.81 -10.35
CA TYR A 6 9.17 -0.79 -11.36
C TYR A 6 8.22 0.40 -11.19
N GLU A 7 6.94 0.14 -10.95
CA GLU A 7 5.95 1.20 -10.73
C GLU A 7 6.30 2.06 -9.51
N ILE A 8 6.65 1.41 -8.40
CA ILE A 8 7.05 2.12 -7.18
C ILE A 8 8.29 2.96 -7.44
N ASN A 9 9.31 2.39 -8.06
CA ASN A 9 10.55 3.10 -8.36
C ASN A 9 10.30 4.31 -9.26
N SER A 10 9.44 4.14 -10.26
CA SER A 10 9.09 5.21 -11.20
C SER A 10 8.39 6.37 -10.48
N VAL A 11 7.41 6.08 -9.64
CA VAL A 11 6.67 7.11 -8.90
C VAL A 11 7.59 7.85 -7.95
N LEU A 12 8.44 7.15 -7.21
CA LEU A 12 9.35 7.78 -6.27
C LEU A 12 10.36 8.68 -6.98
N THR A 13 10.91 8.22 -8.08
CA THR A 13 11.87 9.01 -8.86
C THR A 13 11.21 10.28 -9.41
N ARG A 14 10.00 10.16 -9.97
CA ARG A 14 9.27 11.31 -10.52
C ARG A 14 8.88 12.32 -9.46
N THR A 15 8.67 11.90 -8.22
CA THR A 15 8.28 12.79 -7.13
C THR A 15 9.48 13.32 -6.35
N GLY A 16 10.69 13.12 -6.85
CA GLY A 16 11.90 13.74 -6.32
C GLY A 16 12.63 12.96 -5.24
N TYR A 17 12.26 11.70 -5.01
CA TYR A 17 12.93 10.88 -4.00
C TYR A 17 14.12 10.14 -4.60
N LYS A 18 15.23 10.16 -3.86
CA LYS A 18 16.45 9.47 -4.29
C LYS A 18 16.32 7.97 -4.08
N MET A 19 16.62 7.21 -5.12
CA MET A 19 16.58 5.74 -5.06
C MET A 19 17.93 5.18 -4.66
N THR A 20 18.14 5.07 -3.34
CA THR A 20 19.35 4.46 -2.80
C THR A 20 19.28 2.93 -2.92
N ASN A 21 20.44 2.27 -2.83
CA ASN A 21 20.49 0.80 -2.85
C ASN A 21 19.69 0.18 -1.72
N LYS A 22 19.72 0.80 -0.54
CA LYS A 22 18.93 0.35 0.63
C LYS A 22 17.43 0.43 0.34
N ARG A 23 16.98 1.54 -0.22
CA ARG A 23 15.57 1.75 -0.56
C ARG A 23 15.11 0.77 -1.65
N LYS A 24 15.93 0.55 -2.68
CA LYS A 24 15.64 -0.40 -3.74
C LYS A 24 15.50 -1.83 -3.20
N LEU A 25 16.38 -2.23 -2.29
CA LEU A 25 16.32 -3.54 -1.67
C LEU A 25 15.02 -3.73 -0.87
N LEU A 26 14.66 -2.73 -0.04
CA LEU A 26 13.44 -2.79 0.76
C LEU A 26 12.20 -2.89 -0.12
N ILE A 27 12.15 -2.10 -1.19
CA ILE A 27 11.03 -2.14 -2.14
C ILE A 27 10.92 -3.51 -2.80
N LYS A 28 12.05 -4.09 -3.19
CA LYS A 28 12.10 -5.43 -3.79
C LYS A 28 11.57 -6.49 -2.82
N LEU A 29 12.01 -6.45 -1.56
CA LEU A 29 11.56 -7.41 -0.54
C LEU A 29 10.07 -7.30 -0.27
N ILE A 30 9.55 -6.09 -0.20
CA ILE A 30 8.12 -5.86 0.00
C ILE A 30 7.32 -6.32 -1.22
N SER A 31 7.79 -5.99 -2.43
CA SER A 31 7.10 -6.34 -3.67
C SER A 31 6.99 -7.85 -3.89
N ASN A 32 7.95 -8.62 -3.38
CA ASN A 32 7.96 -10.07 -3.54
C ASN A 32 7.04 -10.80 -2.55
N ARG A 33 6.46 -10.09 -1.59
CA ARG A 33 5.61 -10.72 -0.58
C ARG A 33 4.14 -10.81 -0.96
N ASN A 34 3.77 -10.31 -2.13
CA ASN A 34 2.38 -10.28 -2.58
C ASN A 34 1.51 -9.54 -1.54
N SER A 35 0.50 -10.17 -0.99
CA SER A 35 -0.42 -9.54 -0.04
C SER A 35 -0.16 -9.93 1.42
N GLU A 36 1.00 -10.50 1.71
CA GLU A 36 1.34 -10.90 3.08
C GLU A 36 1.69 -9.68 3.94
N PHE A 37 1.29 -9.76 5.21
CA PHE A 37 1.66 -8.75 6.20
C PHE A 37 3.11 -8.93 6.63
N ILE A 38 3.83 -7.83 6.80
CA ILE A 38 5.19 -7.85 7.29
C ILE A 38 5.41 -6.74 8.31
N SER A 39 6.13 -7.06 9.40
CA SER A 39 6.56 -6.05 10.36
C SER A 39 7.87 -5.41 9.89
N ALA A 40 8.13 -4.20 10.38
CA ALA A 40 9.39 -3.51 10.08
C ALA A 40 10.60 -4.31 10.57
N ARG A 41 10.48 -5.01 11.69
CA ARG A 41 11.58 -5.80 12.25
C ARG A 41 11.93 -6.99 11.37
N ILE A 42 10.92 -7.70 10.85
CA ILE A 42 11.16 -8.84 9.96
C ILE A 42 11.78 -8.33 8.66
N LEU A 43 11.27 -7.26 8.11
CA LEU A 43 11.82 -6.64 6.91
C LEU A 43 13.28 -6.22 7.11
N HIS A 44 13.59 -5.63 8.25
CA HIS A 44 14.95 -5.23 8.63
C HIS A 44 15.88 -6.46 8.70
N LYS A 45 15.40 -7.52 9.33
CA LYS A 45 16.15 -8.77 9.48
C LYS A 45 16.52 -9.37 8.11
N GLU A 46 15.56 -9.39 7.20
CA GLU A 46 15.80 -9.88 5.83
C GLU A 46 16.73 -8.98 5.05
N ALA A 47 16.57 -7.67 5.18
CA ALA A 47 17.42 -6.70 4.48
C ALA A 47 18.87 -6.77 4.96
N LYS A 48 19.12 -7.04 6.23
CA LYS A 48 20.45 -7.20 6.80
C LYS A 48 21.24 -8.35 6.19
N LEU A 49 20.57 -9.37 5.67
CA LEU A 49 21.25 -10.46 5.01
C LEU A 49 21.98 -10.01 3.75
N LYS A 50 21.51 -8.96 3.11
CA LYS A 50 22.13 -8.40 1.90
C LYS A 50 22.88 -7.12 2.13
N ILE A 51 22.42 -6.26 3.05
CA ILE A 51 23.06 -5.01 3.43
C ILE A 51 23.21 -5.00 4.96
N PRO A 52 24.30 -5.56 5.50
CA PRO A 52 24.44 -5.71 6.95
C PRO A 52 24.38 -4.40 7.75
N GLY A 53 24.75 -3.29 7.12
CA GLY A 53 24.73 -1.97 7.78
C GLY A 53 23.42 -1.23 7.72
N ILE A 54 22.36 -1.84 7.17
CA ILE A 54 21.06 -1.16 7.06
C ILE A 54 20.45 -0.96 8.47
N SER A 55 20.02 0.27 8.76
CA SER A 55 19.42 0.59 10.05
C SER A 55 17.92 0.34 10.05
N LEU A 56 17.36 0.12 11.23
CA LEU A 56 15.91 0.02 11.41
C LEU A 56 15.22 1.35 11.04
N ASP A 57 15.87 2.47 11.33
CA ASP A 57 15.37 3.79 10.95
C ASP A 57 15.20 3.93 9.43
N THR A 58 16.14 3.42 8.66
CA THR A 58 16.04 3.41 7.20
C THR A 58 14.82 2.60 6.73
N VAL A 59 14.57 1.49 7.40
CA VAL A 59 13.39 0.64 7.10
C VAL A 59 12.10 1.43 7.38
N TYR A 60 11.98 2.05 8.54
CA TYR A 60 10.80 2.85 8.89
C TYR A 60 10.59 4.04 7.95
N ARG A 61 11.65 4.72 7.57
CA ARG A 61 11.55 5.84 6.62
C ARG A 61 11.03 5.41 5.27
N THR A 62 11.49 4.26 4.79
CA THR A 62 11.03 3.69 3.52
C THR A 62 9.57 3.26 3.62
N LEU A 63 9.18 2.59 4.70
CA LEU A 63 7.79 2.18 4.93
C LEU A 63 6.87 3.41 5.01
N PHE A 64 7.27 4.43 5.74
CA PHE A 64 6.51 5.68 5.83
C PHE A 64 6.29 6.31 4.45
N LEU A 65 7.33 6.34 3.64
CA LEU A 65 7.25 6.89 2.28
C LEU A 65 6.29 6.08 1.41
N LEU A 66 6.37 4.75 1.45
CA LEU A 66 5.50 3.88 0.67
C LEU A 66 4.03 3.99 1.13
N GLU A 67 3.80 4.13 2.43
CA GLU A 67 2.46 4.35 2.98
C GLU A 67 1.90 5.68 2.51
N LYS A 68 2.69 6.74 2.59
CA LYS A 68 2.30 8.08 2.15
C LYS A 68 1.93 8.10 0.66
N LYS A 69 2.62 7.32 -0.15
CA LYS A 69 2.35 7.23 -1.59
C LYS A 69 1.24 6.24 -1.94
N GLY A 70 0.68 5.56 -0.96
CA GLY A 70 -0.44 4.65 -1.16
C GLY A 70 -0.07 3.25 -1.64
N PHE A 71 1.20 2.86 -1.60
CA PHE A 71 1.64 1.53 -2.04
C PHE A 71 1.48 0.47 -0.97
N ILE A 72 1.51 0.86 0.30
CA ILE A 72 1.31 -0.06 1.42
C ILE A 72 0.31 0.51 2.40
N GLU A 73 -0.30 -0.39 3.17
CA GLU A 73 -1.21 -0.05 4.26
C GLU A 73 -0.64 -0.54 5.58
N LYS A 74 -0.82 0.25 6.60
CA LYS A 74 -0.44 -0.08 7.96
C LYS A 74 -1.67 -0.64 8.67
N LYS A 75 -1.55 -1.84 9.25
CA LYS A 75 -2.61 -2.48 10.02
C LYS A 75 -2.08 -2.99 11.35
N GLY A 76 -2.95 -3.20 12.31
CA GLY A 76 -2.61 -3.85 13.55
C GLY A 76 -2.12 -2.95 14.66
N MET A 77 -2.86 -1.90 14.96
CA MET A 77 -2.59 -1.09 16.16
C MET A 77 -2.90 -1.84 17.46
N TRP A 78 -3.36 -3.08 17.35
CA TRP A 78 -3.75 -3.93 18.48
C TRP A 78 -2.59 -4.64 19.15
N GLU A 79 -1.49 -4.80 18.44
CA GLU A 79 -0.27 -5.41 18.92
C GLU A 79 0.83 -4.34 18.98
N ARG A 80 1.87 -4.59 19.76
CA ARG A 80 3.00 -3.66 19.90
C ARG A 80 3.77 -3.43 18.60
N GLU A 81 3.47 -4.20 17.58
CA GLU A 81 4.09 -4.07 16.26
C GLU A 81 3.06 -3.72 15.22
N CYS A 82 3.35 -2.71 14.43
CA CYS A 82 2.57 -2.41 13.25
C CYS A 82 2.98 -3.37 12.14
N LYS A 83 2.00 -3.87 11.43
CA LYS A 83 2.22 -4.70 10.24
C LYS A 83 1.83 -3.92 8.99
N TYR A 84 2.54 -4.17 7.93
CA TYR A 84 2.35 -3.49 6.66
C TYR A 84 2.00 -4.50 5.58
N GLN A 85 1.14 -4.10 4.66
CA GLN A 85 0.69 -4.92 3.56
C GLN A 85 0.68 -4.11 2.28
N LEU A 86 1.09 -4.73 1.17
CA LEU A 86 0.96 -4.08 -0.13
C LEU A 86 -0.51 -3.85 -0.47
N VAL A 87 -0.80 -2.67 -0.97
CA VAL A 87 -2.09 -2.36 -1.55
C VAL A 87 -2.07 -2.87 -2.98
N SER A 88 -2.74 -3.99 -3.23
CA SER A 88 -2.86 -4.53 -4.58
C SER A 88 -3.80 -3.63 -5.41
N GLU A 89 -3.75 -3.78 -6.74
CA GLU A 89 -4.71 -3.06 -7.59
C GLU A 89 -6.15 -3.38 -7.22
N ASN A 90 -6.39 -4.59 -6.71
CA ASN A 90 -7.71 -5.03 -6.29
C ASN A 90 -8.16 -4.43 -4.95
N THR A 91 -7.22 -3.93 -4.14
CA THR A 91 -7.52 -3.33 -2.83
C THR A 91 -7.43 -1.81 -2.83
N ARG A 92 -7.18 -1.20 -3.99
CA ARG A 92 -7.15 0.26 -4.12
C ARG A 92 -8.52 0.90 -3.95
N SER A 93 -9.56 0.12 -4.10
CA SER A 93 -10.94 0.58 -3.95
C SER A 93 -11.60 -0.16 -2.81
N MET A 94 -12.25 0.56 -1.94
CA MET A 94 -12.91 0.00 -0.77
C MET A 94 -14.26 0.65 -0.56
N ILE A 95 -15.20 -0.12 -0.02
CA ILE A 95 -16.45 0.43 0.51
C ILE A 95 -16.44 0.26 2.03
N LYS A 96 -16.84 1.29 2.74
CA LYS A 96 -16.81 1.32 4.20
C LYS A 96 -18.17 1.72 4.75
N CYS A 97 -18.62 0.98 5.77
CA CYS A 97 -19.87 1.31 6.45
C CYS A 97 -19.65 2.49 7.39
N LEU A 98 -20.47 3.52 7.26
CA LEU A 98 -20.38 4.72 8.08
C LEU A 98 -20.80 4.46 9.54
N ASN A 99 -21.55 3.39 9.80
CA ASN A 99 -22.03 3.11 11.15
C ASN A 99 -21.09 2.18 11.91
N CYS A 100 -20.81 0.98 11.39
CA CYS A 100 -20.03 -0.03 12.12
C CYS A 100 -18.57 -0.08 11.72
N GLY A 101 -18.16 0.62 10.66
CA GLY A 101 -16.78 0.61 10.19
C GLY A 101 -16.39 -0.60 9.37
N LYS A 102 -17.31 -1.54 9.14
CA LYS A 102 -17.04 -2.70 8.29
C LYS A 102 -16.60 -2.24 6.90
N SER A 103 -15.55 -2.83 6.36
CA SER A 103 -15.03 -2.48 5.05
C SER A 103 -14.86 -3.72 4.19
N GLU A 104 -15.06 -3.55 2.90
CA GLU A 104 -14.82 -4.59 1.90
C GLU A 104 -14.02 -4.00 0.74
N SER A 105 -13.13 -4.83 0.19
CA SER A 105 -12.39 -4.47 -1.02
C SER A 105 -13.30 -4.57 -2.23
N LEU A 106 -13.18 -3.61 -3.12
CA LEU A 106 -13.86 -3.63 -4.40
C LEU A 106 -12.84 -3.99 -5.47
N ASP A 107 -13.05 -5.12 -6.12
CA ASP A 107 -12.25 -5.50 -7.28
C ASP A 107 -12.89 -4.95 -8.56
N LYS A 108 -12.29 -5.26 -9.72
CA LYS A 108 -12.80 -4.79 -11.00
C LYS A 108 -14.22 -5.28 -11.29
N ASP A 109 -14.56 -6.46 -10.79
CA ASP A 109 -15.87 -7.08 -11.04
C ASP A 109 -16.95 -6.51 -10.13
N ASN A 110 -16.58 -6.08 -8.92
CA ASN A 110 -17.50 -5.57 -7.91
C ASN A 110 -17.58 -4.04 -7.86
N CYS A 111 -16.69 -3.36 -8.56
CA CYS A 111 -16.69 -1.90 -8.57
C CYS A 111 -17.83 -1.38 -9.45
N PRO A 112 -18.74 -0.53 -8.91
CA PRO A 112 -19.88 -0.03 -9.67
C PRO A 112 -19.50 0.99 -10.75
N MET A 113 -18.25 1.46 -10.76
CA MET A 113 -17.79 2.49 -11.69
C MET A 113 -16.47 2.06 -12.32
N ASP A 114 -16.32 2.35 -13.61
CA ASP A 114 -15.07 2.14 -14.31
C ASP A 114 -14.29 3.44 -14.33
N PHE A 115 -13.18 3.45 -13.59
CA PHE A 115 -12.29 4.60 -13.52
C PHE A 115 -11.07 4.50 -14.44
N SER A 116 -10.99 3.44 -15.27
CA SER A 116 -9.83 3.26 -16.15
C SER A 116 -9.68 4.38 -17.16
N ASN A 117 -10.80 5.01 -17.55
CA ASN A 117 -10.82 6.09 -18.53
C ASN A 117 -10.94 7.47 -17.91
N VAL A 118 -10.91 7.56 -16.58
CA VAL A 118 -11.01 8.86 -15.91
C VAL A 118 -9.68 9.59 -16.03
N SER A 119 -9.72 10.75 -16.67
CA SER A 119 -8.57 11.63 -16.81
C SER A 119 -8.77 12.86 -15.90
N PHE A 120 -7.81 13.10 -15.03
CA PHE A 120 -7.78 14.30 -14.19
C PHE A 120 -6.90 15.37 -14.85
N ASN A 121 -7.16 15.66 -16.13
CA ASN A 121 -6.41 16.62 -16.95
C ASN A 121 -4.91 16.28 -17.05
N ASN A 122 -4.56 14.98 -16.99
CA ASN A 122 -3.20 14.47 -16.99
C ASN A 122 -2.32 15.00 -15.84
N GLN A 123 -2.92 15.62 -14.83
CA GLN A 123 -2.20 16.17 -13.69
C GLN A 123 -2.15 15.20 -12.51
N PHE A 124 -3.07 14.24 -12.47
CA PHE A 124 -3.16 13.29 -11.35
C PHE A 124 -3.27 11.87 -11.88
N LYS A 125 -2.63 10.95 -11.18
CA LYS A 125 -2.81 9.52 -11.38
C LYS A 125 -3.65 9.02 -10.21
N LEU A 126 -4.77 8.36 -10.50
CA LEU A 126 -5.63 7.80 -9.47
C LEU A 126 -4.94 6.59 -8.83
N GLN A 127 -4.69 6.66 -7.52
CA GLN A 127 -4.10 5.57 -6.76
C GLN A 127 -5.14 4.80 -5.98
N ARG A 128 -6.12 5.50 -5.43
CA ARG A 128 -7.07 4.91 -4.50
C ARG A 128 -8.35 5.74 -4.49
N PHE A 129 -9.46 5.05 -4.31
CA PHE A 129 -10.74 5.71 -4.04
C PHE A 129 -11.52 4.89 -3.02
N GLU A 130 -12.39 5.55 -2.29
CA GLU A 130 -13.20 4.95 -1.24
C GLU A 130 -14.65 5.32 -1.44
N PHE A 131 -15.53 4.33 -1.25
CA PHE A 131 -16.96 4.55 -1.19
C PHE A 131 -17.43 4.44 0.24
N TYR A 132 -18.46 5.19 0.61
CA TYR A 132 -19.06 5.18 1.93
C TYR A 132 -20.54 4.89 1.80
N GLY A 133 -21.05 4.09 2.72
CA GLY A 133 -22.47 3.73 2.74
C GLY A 133 -22.82 3.05 4.04
N TYR A 134 -23.86 2.25 4.03
CA TYR A 134 -24.28 1.48 5.18
C TYR A 134 -24.38 0.01 4.79
N CYS A 135 -23.80 -0.88 5.56
CA CYS A 135 -23.94 -2.31 5.32
C CYS A 135 -25.38 -2.75 5.61
N TYR A 136 -25.77 -3.87 5.02
CA TYR A 136 -27.15 -4.35 5.19
C TYR A 136 -27.50 -4.66 6.63
N ASP A 137 -26.53 -5.14 7.42
CA ASP A 137 -26.76 -5.40 8.84
C ASP A 137 -27.12 -4.14 9.61
N CYS A 138 -26.53 -3.00 9.24
CA CYS A 138 -26.83 -1.71 9.86
C CYS A 138 -28.14 -1.10 9.34
N LEU A 139 -28.49 -1.37 8.09
CA LEU A 139 -29.74 -0.87 7.50
C LEU A 139 -30.97 -1.58 8.06
N GLU A 140 -30.83 -2.85 8.47
CA GLU A 140 -31.94 -3.66 8.98
C GLU A 140 -32.22 -3.46 10.46
N LYS A 141 -31.44 -2.66 11.14
CA LYS A 141 -31.62 -2.35 12.58
C LYS A 141 -32.47 -1.12 12.80
#